data_5f172b734a1603cb6dc451c85b723bae
#
_entry.id   5f172b734a1603cb6dc451c85b723bae
#
_cell.length_a   1.000
_cell.length_b   1.000
_cell.length_c   1.000
_cell.angle_alpha   90.00
_cell.angle_beta   90.00
_cell.angle_gamma   90.00
#
_symmetry.space_group_name_H-M   'P 1'
#
loop_
_entity.id
_entity.type
_entity.pdbx_description
1 polymer ?
#
loop_
_entity_poly.entity_id
_entity_poly.type
_entity_poly.pdbx_seq_one_letter_code
_entity_poly.pdbx_strand_id
1 'polypeptide(L)'
;MISPRCLPLLGWVCAAGVFAWAQAGQGAYAQSWPAKPVRLVIPTSPGSSMDMIARIVAQKMSEAIGQAVVAENQAGAQGRVGAERVAHAAPDGHTLMIMSPSTTVVPTFLSKTWALDSRRDFTPITAAADPVTCLAVHPSLPVNTLQELIDYMKRNPNKVAFGSSGIAGVFHLVGELFKRQVGVEYIHVPYKGVAPAVTAATSGEVQMVFSAVNNVLPHQRAGKLKVLAIMQQERYRDFPEVPAITEIYPKLERPGSWFGFFGPGNLPPPVLARVHAEVVKALLLPEVRTKIEAGGMLLIANAPADFNKMYRDAFTVYERVIREAAITPE
;
A
#
# COMPACT_ATOMS: atom_id res chain seq x y z
N MET A 1 -54.19 -46.02 -55.99
CA MET A 1 -53.93 -46.46 -54.60
C MET A 1 -52.43 -46.54 -54.41
N ILE A 2 -51.81 -45.47 -54.02
CA ILE A 2 -50.38 -45.39 -53.78
C ILE A 2 -50.21 -44.45 -52.61
N SER A 3 -49.66 -45.00 -51.53
CA SER A 3 -49.34 -44.26 -50.29
C SER A 3 -47.99 -43.56 -50.40
N PRO A 4 -47.82 -42.34 -49.83
CA PRO A 4 -46.52 -41.75 -49.61
C PRO A 4 -46.26 -41.58 -48.17
N ARG A 5 -45.06 -41.84 -47.72
CA ARG A 5 -44.48 -41.30 -46.48
C ARG A 5 -42.96 -41.25 -46.60
N CYS A 6 -42.40 -40.10 -46.80
CA CYS A 6 -41.02 -39.75 -46.37
C CYS A 6 -41.06 -38.33 -45.85
N LEU A 7 -40.85 -38.17 -44.56
CA LEU A 7 -40.66 -36.91 -43.84
C LEU A 7 -39.26 -36.82 -43.23
N PRO A 8 -38.74 -35.65 -43.01
CA PRO A 8 -37.30 -35.38 -43.08
C PRO A 8 -36.61 -35.43 -41.71
N LEU A 9 -35.44 -36.02 -41.71
CA LEU A 9 -34.50 -36.07 -40.59
C LEU A 9 -33.32 -35.06 -40.79
N LEU A 10 -33.61 -33.84 -41.11
CA LEU A 10 -32.55 -32.85 -41.38
C LEU A 10 -32.56 -31.58 -40.51
N GLY A 11 -33.30 -31.57 -39.41
CA GLY A 11 -33.48 -30.38 -38.57
C GLY A 11 -32.69 -30.27 -37.27
N TRP A 12 -31.99 -31.31 -36.84
CA TRP A 12 -31.45 -31.36 -35.46
C TRP A 12 -29.91 -31.31 -35.33
N VAL A 13 -29.18 -31.24 -36.43
CA VAL A 13 -27.71 -31.24 -36.37
C VAL A 13 -27.09 -29.82 -36.25
N CYS A 14 -27.85 -28.76 -36.64
CA CYS A 14 -27.28 -27.41 -36.59
C CYS A 14 -27.36 -26.71 -35.27
N ALA A 15 -28.17 -27.17 -34.28
CA ALA A 15 -28.29 -26.50 -32.99
C ALA A 15 -27.19 -26.88 -31.96
N ALA A 16 -26.57 -28.05 -32.11
CA ALA A 16 -25.51 -28.51 -31.19
C ALA A 16 -24.13 -27.90 -31.46
N GLY A 17 -23.88 -27.39 -32.66
CA GLY A 17 -22.59 -26.83 -33.06
C GLY A 17 -22.32 -25.42 -32.52
N VAL A 18 -23.35 -24.62 -32.25
CA VAL A 18 -23.18 -23.21 -31.83
C VAL A 18 -22.89 -23.10 -30.32
N PHE A 19 -23.34 -24.05 -29.50
CA PHE A 19 -23.07 -24.05 -28.06
C PHE A 19 -21.66 -24.52 -27.69
N ALA A 20 -20.97 -25.28 -28.51
CA ALA A 20 -19.62 -25.75 -28.26
C ALA A 20 -18.53 -24.70 -28.47
N TRP A 21 -18.80 -23.66 -29.27
CA TRP A 21 -17.81 -22.58 -29.55
C TRP A 21 -17.81 -21.47 -28.52
N ALA A 22 -18.87 -21.32 -27.72
CA ALA A 22 -18.92 -20.29 -26.66
C ALA A 22 -18.12 -20.62 -25.41
N GLN A 23 -17.77 -21.88 -25.19
CA GLN A 23 -16.99 -22.32 -24.01
C GLN A 23 -15.47 -22.38 -24.25
N ALA A 24 -15.01 -22.37 -25.49
CA ALA A 24 -13.59 -22.43 -25.81
C ALA A 24 -12.83 -21.11 -25.60
N GLY A 25 -13.53 -19.99 -25.44
CA GLY A 25 -12.92 -18.65 -25.35
C GLY A 25 -12.40 -18.26 -23.96
N GLN A 26 -12.88 -18.87 -22.87
CA GLN A 26 -12.52 -18.42 -21.51
C GLN A 26 -11.30 -19.13 -20.92
N GLY A 27 -10.89 -20.26 -21.45
CA GLY A 27 -9.71 -21.01 -20.96
C GLY A 27 -8.39 -20.63 -21.64
N ALA A 28 -8.43 -19.97 -22.81
CA ALA A 28 -7.23 -19.74 -23.61
C ALA A 28 -6.34 -18.59 -23.08
N TYR A 29 -6.92 -17.60 -22.40
CA TYR A 29 -6.14 -16.43 -21.91
C TYR A 29 -5.22 -16.74 -20.73
N ALA A 30 -5.58 -17.68 -19.88
CA ALA A 30 -4.79 -17.99 -18.69
C ALA A 30 -3.56 -18.89 -18.97
N GLN A 31 -3.60 -19.69 -20.03
CA GLN A 31 -2.47 -20.57 -20.39
C GLN A 31 -1.36 -19.87 -21.18
N SER A 32 -1.64 -18.73 -21.77
CA SER A 32 -0.67 -17.96 -22.58
C SER A 32 -0.12 -16.71 -21.89
N TRP A 33 -0.53 -16.42 -20.66
CA TRP A 33 0.04 -15.27 -19.94
C TRP A 33 1.41 -15.63 -19.35
N PRO A 34 2.42 -14.76 -19.55
CA PRO A 34 2.41 -13.53 -20.34
C PRO A 34 2.74 -13.79 -21.83
N ALA A 35 1.89 -13.26 -22.73
CA ALA A 35 2.11 -13.35 -24.17
C ALA A 35 3.00 -12.22 -24.73
N LYS A 36 3.23 -11.17 -23.94
CA LYS A 36 4.00 -9.96 -24.28
C LYS A 36 4.65 -9.38 -23.01
N PRO A 37 5.57 -8.44 -23.10
CA PRO A 37 6.15 -7.79 -21.90
C PRO A 37 5.10 -7.24 -20.96
N VAL A 38 5.34 -7.40 -19.65
CA VAL A 38 4.51 -6.87 -18.57
C VAL A 38 5.06 -5.52 -18.15
N ARG A 39 4.19 -4.51 -18.05
CA ARG A 39 4.52 -3.19 -17.55
C ARG A 39 4.13 -3.09 -16.08
N LEU A 40 5.09 -2.69 -15.22
CA LEU A 40 4.85 -2.41 -13.81
C LEU A 40 5.02 -0.92 -13.53
N VAL A 41 3.90 -0.23 -13.36
CA VAL A 41 3.85 1.21 -13.11
C VAL A 41 4.17 1.52 -11.64
N ILE A 42 5.02 2.51 -11.40
CA ILE A 42 5.42 2.99 -10.08
C ILE A 42 5.03 4.47 -9.98
N PRO A 43 4.04 4.86 -9.13
CA PRO A 43 3.49 6.21 -9.10
C PRO A 43 4.36 7.20 -8.31
N THR A 44 5.61 6.85 -8.04
CA THR A 44 6.56 7.66 -7.27
C THR A 44 7.85 7.88 -8.04
N SER A 45 8.66 8.84 -7.58
CA SER A 45 10.01 9.05 -8.12
C SER A 45 10.92 7.85 -7.86
N PRO A 46 11.94 7.65 -8.71
CA PRO A 46 12.97 6.64 -8.47
C PRO A 46 13.63 6.76 -7.10
N GLY A 47 14.05 5.63 -6.51
CA GLY A 47 14.75 5.57 -5.23
C GLY A 47 13.83 5.50 -4.00
N SER A 48 12.50 5.51 -4.16
CA SER A 48 11.58 5.26 -3.06
C SER A 48 11.56 3.77 -2.66
N SER A 49 11.09 3.47 -1.43
CA SER A 49 10.90 2.07 -1.00
C SER A 49 9.97 1.29 -1.95
N MET A 50 8.95 1.95 -2.49
CA MET A 50 8.04 1.38 -3.47
C MET A 50 8.76 1.07 -4.80
N ASP A 51 9.63 1.96 -5.26
CA ASP A 51 10.46 1.75 -6.46
C ASP A 51 11.42 0.57 -6.26
N MET A 52 12.05 0.46 -5.09
CA MET A 52 12.94 -0.66 -4.75
C MET A 52 12.20 -2.00 -4.81
N ILE A 53 11.02 -2.11 -4.19
CA ILE A 53 10.21 -3.34 -4.21
C ILE A 53 9.79 -3.67 -5.64
N ALA A 54 9.27 -2.69 -6.38
CA ALA A 54 8.80 -2.90 -7.75
C ALA A 54 9.92 -3.43 -8.66
N ARG A 55 11.12 -2.84 -8.60
CA ARG A 55 12.24 -3.25 -9.46
C ARG A 55 12.76 -4.63 -9.14
N ILE A 56 12.91 -4.97 -7.86
CA ILE A 56 13.39 -6.30 -7.49
C ILE A 56 12.36 -7.38 -7.85
N VAL A 57 11.07 -7.12 -7.65
CA VAL A 57 10.00 -8.03 -8.04
C VAL A 57 9.92 -8.15 -9.57
N ALA A 58 9.99 -7.04 -10.31
CA ALA A 58 10.00 -7.05 -11.77
C ALA A 58 11.16 -7.86 -12.34
N GLN A 59 12.37 -7.71 -11.77
CA GLN A 59 13.53 -8.50 -12.16
C GLN A 59 13.28 -9.99 -11.93
N LYS A 60 12.85 -10.39 -10.73
CA LYS A 60 12.63 -11.80 -10.38
C LYS A 60 11.48 -12.43 -11.16
N MET A 61 10.43 -11.67 -11.41
CA MET A 61 9.37 -12.12 -12.32
C MET A 61 9.90 -12.34 -13.74
N SER A 62 10.68 -11.39 -14.29
CA SER A 62 11.24 -11.54 -15.64
C SER A 62 12.07 -12.82 -15.78
N GLU A 63 12.91 -13.10 -14.78
CA GLU A 63 13.71 -14.33 -14.71
C GLU A 63 12.84 -15.60 -14.68
N ALA A 64 11.71 -15.57 -13.95
CA ALA A 64 10.82 -16.72 -13.75
C ALA A 64 9.89 -17.01 -14.92
N ILE A 65 9.34 -15.96 -15.57
CA ILE A 65 8.30 -16.11 -16.61
C ILE A 65 8.87 -16.07 -18.04
N GLY A 66 10.16 -15.76 -18.21
CA GLY A 66 10.81 -15.69 -19.53
C GLY A 66 10.34 -14.53 -20.42
N GLN A 67 9.65 -13.53 -19.83
CA GLN A 67 9.20 -12.31 -20.48
C GLN A 67 9.64 -11.09 -19.69
N ALA A 68 9.95 -9.99 -20.37
CA ALA A 68 10.34 -8.76 -19.72
C ALA A 68 9.21 -8.20 -18.82
N VAL A 69 9.52 -7.92 -17.55
CA VAL A 69 8.68 -7.11 -16.66
C VAL A 69 9.38 -5.77 -16.48
N VAL A 70 8.81 -4.71 -17.07
CA VAL A 70 9.42 -3.38 -17.15
C VAL A 70 8.85 -2.48 -16.06
N ALA A 71 9.69 -2.09 -15.10
CA ALA A 71 9.34 -1.15 -14.04
C ALA A 71 9.50 0.30 -14.53
N GLU A 72 8.39 1.05 -14.57
CA GLU A 72 8.32 2.42 -15.09
C GLU A 72 7.84 3.40 -14.02
N ASN A 73 8.65 4.40 -13.68
CA ASN A 73 8.23 5.47 -12.78
C ASN A 73 7.31 6.45 -13.53
N GLN A 74 6.11 6.65 -13.00
CA GLN A 74 5.14 7.62 -13.48
C GLN A 74 4.65 8.48 -12.31
N ALA A 75 5.59 9.27 -11.79
CA ALA A 75 5.31 10.23 -10.73
C ALA A 75 4.50 11.42 -11.25
N GLY A 76 3.81 12.09 -10.35
CA GLY A 76 3.04 13.32 -10.65
C GLY A 76 1.65 13.29 -10.04
N ALA A 77 1.15 14.47 -9.65
CA ALA A 77 -0.15 14.67 -9.03
C ALA A 77 -0.46 13.61 -7.94
N GLN A 78 0.47 13.42 -7.00
CA GLN A 78 0.38 12.43 -5.90
C GLN A 78 0.15 10.98 -6.37
N GLY A 79 0.66 10.62 -7.56
CA GLY A 79 0.51 9.28 -8.13
C GLY A 79 -0.67 9.11 -9.09
N ARG A 80 -1.50 10.14 -9.26
CA ARG A 80 -2.69 10.10 -10.13
C ARG A 80 -2.35 9.73 -11.58
N VAL A 81 -1.27 10.29 -12.13
CA VAL A 81 -0.87 10.01 -13.51
C VAL A 81 -0.65 8.50 -13.76
N GLY A 82 0.08 7.84 -12.86
CA GLY A 82 0.29 6.40 -12.93
C GLY A 82 -1.00 5.61 -12.70
N ALA A 83 -1.83 6.03 -11.75
CA ALA A 83 -3.09 5.38 -11.41
C ALA A 83 -4.09 5.42 -12.59
N GLU A 84 -4.28 6.58 -13.23
CA GLU A 84 -5.15 6.73 -14.40
C GLU A 84 -4.70 5.82 -15.55
N ARG A 85 -3.40 5.73 -15.80
CA ARG A 85 -2.86 4.86 -16.84
C ARG A 85 -3.23 3.39 -16.62
N VAL A 86 -3.15 2.92 -15.37
CA VAL A 86 -3.46 1.51 -15.06
C VAL A 86 -4.96 1.28 -15.02
N ALA A 87 -5.74 2.20 -14.44
CA ALA A 87 -7.21 2.08 -14.41
C ALA A 87 -7.83 1.94 -15.80
N HIS A 88 -7.25 2.59 -16.82
CA HIS A 88 -7.73 2.53 -18.21
C HIS A 88 -7.02 1.45 -19.06
N ALA A 89 -6.13 0.66 -18.50
CA ALA A 89 -5.47 -0.42 -19.23
C ALA A 89 -6.39 -1.63 -19.41
N ALA A 90 -6.11 -2.46 -20.42
CA ALA A 90 -6.80 -3.72 -20.61
C ALA A 90 -6.58 -4.65 -19.39
N PRO A 91 -7.64 -5.33 -18.89
CA PRO A 91 -7.53 -6.24 -17.75
C PRO A 91 -6.97 -7.62 -18.18
N ASP A 92 -5.83 -7.61 -18.87
CA ASP A 92 -5.16 -8.78 -19.42
C ASP A 92 -3.90 -9.22 -18.66
N GLY A 93 -3.60 -8.54 -17.54
CA GLY A 93 -2.44 -8.82 -16.69
C GLY A 93 -1.10 -8.25 -17.19
N HIS A 94 -1.05 -7.55 -18.33
CA HIS A 94 0.18 -6.98 -18.88
C HIS A 94 0.46 -5.54 -18.45
N THR A 95 -0.45 -4.92 -17.70
CA THR A 95 -0.21 -3.64 -17.03
C THR A 95 -0.59 -3.78 -15.57
N LEU A 96 0.41 -3.64 -14.72
CA LEU A 96 0.31 -3.77 -13.27
C LEU A 96 0.80 -2.47 -12.62
N MET A 97 0.54 -2.32 -11.34
CA MET A 97 0.98 -1.16 -10.57
C MET A 97 1.31 -1.56 -9.14
N ILE A 98 2.28 -0.89 -8.52
CA ILE A 98 2.46 -0.91 -7.07
C ILE A 98 1.91 0.39 -6.49
N MET A 99 1.12 0.31 -5.42
CA MET A 99 0.48 1.45 -4.79
C MET A 99 0.51 1.37 -3.26
N SER A 100 0.13 2.49 -2.63
CA SER A 100 -0.08 2.60 -1.19
C SER A 100 -1.40 3.30 -0.91
N PRO A 101 -1.90 3.33 0.33
CA PRO A 101 -3.10 4.11 0.68
C PRO A 101 -2.99 5.58 0.32
N SER A 102 -1.80 6.19 0.41
CA SER A 102 -1.61 7.60 0.04
C SER A 102 -1.76 7.87 -1.45
N THR A 103 -1.62 6.85 -2.32
CA THR A 103 -1.77 6.99 -3.77
C THR A 103 -3.11 6.48 -4.30
N THR A 104 -3.93 5.83 -3.48
CA THR A 104 -5.23 5.27 -3.92
C THR A 104 -6.40 5.60 -3.02
N VAL A 105 -6.20 5.50 -1.69
CA VAL A 105 -7.29 5.67 -0.72
C VAL A 105 -7.46 7.14 -0.36
N VAL A 106 -6.40 7.80 0.06
CA VAL A 106 -6.43 9.21 0.48
C VAL A 106 -6.93 10.16 -0.62
N PRO A 107 -6.49 10.03 -1.90
CA PRO A 107 -6.98 10.92 -2.96
C PRO A 107 -8.48 10.84 -3.19
N THR A 108 -9.12 9.69 -2.94
CA THR A 108 -10.57 9.52 -3.05
C THR A 108 -11.34 10.50 -2.14
N PHE A 109 -10.74 10.90 -1.01
CA PHE A 109 -11.38 11.77 -0.03
C PHE A 109 -10.87 13.21 -0.08
N LEU A 110 -9.63 13.44 -0.51
CA LEU A 110 -8.94 14.72 -0.37
C LEU A 110 -8.57 15.41 -1.68
N SER A 111 -8.70 14.74 -2.82
CA SER A 111 -8.39 15.37 -4.11
C SER A 111 -9.66 15.65 -4.92
N LYS A 112 -9.93 16.92 -5.19
CA LYS A 112 -11.04 17.35 -6.07
C LYS A 112 -10.86 16.91 -7.53
N THR A 113 -9.64 16.57 -7.92
CA THR A 113 -9.30 16.15 -9.29
C THR A 113 -9.18 14.63 -9.44
N TRP A 114 -9.43 13.85 -8.37
CA TRP A 114 -9.43 12.39 -8.43
C TRP A 114 -10.71 11.87 -9.06
N ALA A 115 -10.66 11.52 -10.34
CA ALA A 115 -11.83 11.07 -11.12
C ALA A 115 -12.03 9.53 -11.08
N LEU A 116 -11.12 8.77 -10.45
CA LEU A 116 -11.18 7.31 -10.40
C LEU A 116 -12.06 6.84 -9.23
N ASP A 117 -12.83 5.77 -9.46
CA ASP A 117 -13.38 4.97 -8.37
C ASP A 117 -12.35 3.93 -7.94
N SER A 118 -11.53 4.30 -6.94
CA SER A 118 -10.43 3.44 -6.49
C SER A 118 -10.88 2.04 -6.05
N ARG A 119 -12.14 1.86 -5.61
CA ARG A 119 -12.69 0.56 -5.19
C ARG A 119 -13.07 -0.34 -6.37
N ARG A 120 -13.33 0.23 -7.55
CA ARG A 120 -13.79 -0.46 -8.76
C ARG A 120 -12.71 -0.53 -9.82
N ASP A 121 -11.94 0.54 -9.98
CA ASP A 121 -11.03 0.72 -11.12
C ASP A 121 -9.69 -0.02 -10.93
N PHE A 122 -9.50 -0.65 -9.76
CA PHE A 122 -8.32 -1.48 -9.48
C PHE A 122 -8.70 -2.85 -8.91
N THR A 123 -7.95 -3.87 -9.32
CA THR A 123 -8.01 -5.22 -8.77
C THR A 123 -6.81 -5.44 -7.85
N PRO A 124 -6.98 -5.59 -6.52
CA PRO A 124 -5.91 -5.94 -5.59
C PRO A 124 -5.33 -7.33 -5.90
N ILE A 125 -4.00 -7.44 -5.98
CA ILE A 125 -3.30 -8.70 -6.28
C ILE A 125 -2.69 -9.28 -5.00
N THR A 126 -1.81 -8.52 -4.34
CA THR A 126 -1.22 -8.91 -3.05
C THR A 126 -0.64 -7.67 -2.35
N ALA A 127 -0.71 -7.61 -1.03
CA ALA A 127 0.12 -6.69 -0.26
C ALA A 127 1.56 -7.21 -0.27
N ALA A 128 2.50 -6.37 -0.66
CA ALA A 128 3.91 -6.74 -0.72
C ALA A 128 4.58 -6.56 0.64
N ALA A 129 4.44 -5.39 1.24
CA ALA A 129 5.10 -5.05 2.50
C ALA A 129 4.36 -3.95 3.26
N ASP A 130 4.58 -3.88 4.56
CA ASP A 130 4.13 -2.80 5.45
C ASP A 130 5.35 -2.09 6.06
N PRO A 131 5.58 -0.80 5.78
CA PRO A 131 6.61 -0.03 6.45
C PRO A 131 6.42 -0.02 7.97
N VAL A 132 7.43 -0.44 8.71
CA VAL A 132 7.41 -0.36 10.17
C VAL A 132 7.46 1.10 10.57
N THR A 133 6.39 1.58 11.17
CA THR A 133 6.26 2.97 11.63
C THR A 133 6.65 3.07 13.11
N CYS A 134 7.37 4.11 13.48
CA CYS A 134 7.69 4.41 14.87
C CYS A 134 7.30 5.84 15.25
N LEU A 135 7.12 6.05 16.54
CA LEU A 135 7.07 7.36 17.17
C LEU A 135 8.43 7.67 17.77
N ALA A 136 9.04 8.75 17.32
CA ALA A 136 10.33 9.21 17.82
C ALA A 136 10.26 10.65 18.33
N VAL A 137 11.07 10.95 19.35
CA VAL A 137 11.15 12.28 19.96
C VAL A 137 12.59 12.78 20.02
N HIS A 138 12.75 14.10 20.00
CA HIS A 138 14.02 14.74 20.26
C HIS A 138 14.42 14.60 21.76
N PRO A 139 15.71 14.39 22.09
CA PRO A 139 16.18 14.23 23.47
C PRO A 139 15.92 15.42 24.40
N SER A 140 15.60 16.61 23.87
CA SER A 140 15.23 17.77 24.69
C SER A 140 13.92 17.57 25.47
N LEU A 141 13.04 16.66 25.03
CA LEU A 141 11.88 16.28 25.84
C LEU A 141 12.35 15.39 27.02
N PRO A 142 11.94 15.73 28.26
CA PRO A 142 12.32 14.99 29.46
C PRO A 142 11.46 13.71 29.63
N VAL A 143 11.44 12.86 28.58
CA VAL A 143 10.65 11.63 28.51
C VAL A 143 11.48 10.49 27.93
N ASN A 144 11.27 9.26 28.42
CA ASN A 144 11.96 8.05 27.98
C ASN A 144 11.01 6.93 27.58
N THR A 145 9.73 7.08 27.88
CA THR A 145 8.68 6.12 27.52
C THR A 145 7.51 6.82 26.81
N LEU A 146 6.70 6.05 26.09
CA LEU A 146 5.49 6.58 25.47
C LEU A 146 4.51 7.11 26.52
N GLN A 147 4.37 6.43 27.65
CA GLN A 147 3.48 6.89 28.71
C GLN A 147 3.93 8.24 29.28
N GLU A 148 5.24 8.42 29.54
CA GLU A 148 5.80 9.71 29.97
C GLU A 148 5.56 10.83 28.96
N LEU A 149 5.66 10.53 27.65
CA LEU A 149 5.35 11.50 26.59
C LEU A 149 3.87 11.92 26.63
N ILE A 150 2.97 10.96 26.76
CA ILE A 150 1.53 11.23 26.83
C ILE A 150 1.21 12.07 28.07
N ASP A 151 1.75 11.70 29.22
CA ASP A 151 1.55 12.43 30.48
C ASP A 151 2.16 13.85 30.41
N TYR A 152 3.31 13.99 29.74
CA TYR A 152 3.91 15.30 29.48
C TYR A 152 3.00 16.16 28.61
N MET A 153 2.48 15.64 27.48
CA MET A 153 1.60 16.38 26.59
C MET A 153 0.27 16.75 27.25
N LYS A 154 -0.30 15.88 28.10
CA LYS A 154 -1.53 16.18 28.87
C LYS A 154 -1.32 17.33 29.87
N ARG A 155 -0.14 17.40 30.51
CA ARG A 155 0.20 18.50 31.43
C ARG A 155 0.63 19.79 30.70
N ASN A 156 1.05 19.66 29.45
CA ASN A 156 1.61 20.76 28.66
C ASN A 156 0.95 20.79 27.26
N PRO A 157 -0.35 21.08 27.15
CA PRO A 157 -1.03 21.11 25.88
C PRO A 157 -0.40 22.13 24.91
N ASN A 158 -0.24 21.74 23.63
CA ASN A 158 0.38 22.55 22.57
C ASN A 158 1.84 23.00 22.84
N LYS A 159 2.59 22.31 23.71
CA LYS A 159 4.02 22.56 23.91
C LYS A 159 4.93 21.64 23.10
N VAL A 160 4.40 20.57 22.54
CA VAL A 160 5.12 19.65 21.64
C VAL A 160 4.77 19.98 20.22
N ALA A 161 5.76 20.21 19.37
CA ALA A 161 5.57 20.32 17.93
C ALA A 161 5.82 18.94 17.27
N PHE A 162 4.89 18.56 16.42
CA PHE A 162 4.92 17.32 15.64
C PHE A 162 5.21 17.61 14.16
N GLY A 163 6.34 17.11 13.65
CA GLY A 163 6.71 17.18 12.24
C GLY A 163 6.10 16.04 11.42
N SER A 164 5.43 16.35 10.31
CA SER A 164 4.91 15.35 9.37
C SER A 164 5.42 15.54 7.94
N SER A 165 5.17 14.55 7.09
CA SER A 165 5.53 14.58 5.67
C SER A 165 4.63 15.48 4.80
N GLY A 166 3.76 16.27 5.42
CA GLY A 166 2.82 17.17 4.77
C GLY A 166 1.38 16.92 5.20
N ILE A 167 0.51 17.87 4.89
CA ILE A 167 -0.93 17.77 5.17
C ILE A 167 -1.49 16.54 4.45
N ALA A 168 -2.38 15.80 5.12
CA ALA A 168 -2.99 14.57 4.61
C ALA A 168 -2.02 13.42 4.27
N GLY A 169 -0.71 13.58 4.49
CA GLY A 169 0.25 12.47 4.39
C GLY A 169 -0.02 11.38 5.44
N VAL A 170 0.40 10.14 5.16
CA VAL A 170 0.19 8.99 6.07
C VAL A 170 0.62 9.32 7.50
N PHE A 171 1.78 9.92 7.70
CA PHE A 171 2.28 10.24 9.05
C PHE A 171 1.51 11.38 9.73
N HIS A 172 0.93 12.33 8.97
CA HIS A 172 -0.03 13.28 9.52
C HIS A 172 -1.28 12.57 10.04
N LEU A 173 -1.85 11.67 9.23
CA LEU A 173 -3.05 10.93 9.61
C LEU A 173 -2.81 9.98 10.79
N VAL A 174 -1.63 9.34 10.86
CA VAL A 174 -1.21 8.55 12.04
C VAL A 174 -1.13 9.44 13.29
N GLY A 175 -0.55 10.63 13.16
CA GLY A 175 -0.48 11.61 14.24
C GLY A 175 -1.88 12.02 14.73
N GLU A 176 -2.76 12.43 13.82
CA GLU A 176 -4.12 12.86 14.18
C GLU A 176 -4.92 11.74 14.87
N LEU A 177 -4.78 10.50 14.40
CA LEU A 177 -5.40 9.35 15.03
C LEU A 177 -4.84 9.11 16.43
N PHE A 178 -3.51 9.14 16.59
CA PHE A 178 -2.83 9.03 17.88
C PHE A 178 -3.32 10.13 18.85
N LYS A 179 -3.28 11.40 18.42
CA LYS A 179 -3.74 12.55 19.19
C LYS A 179 -5.12 12.32 19.82
N ARG A 180 -6.07 11.87 18.99
CA ARG A 180 -7.46 11.63 19.43
C ARG A 180 -7.58 10.44 20.36
N GLN A 181 -6.93 9.33 20.06
CA GLN A 181 -7.08 8.09 20.83
C GLN A 181 -6.44 8.17 22.22
N VAL A 182 -5.35 8.92 22.37
CA VAL A 182 -4.69 9.09 23.66
C VAL A 182 -5.12 10.38 24.40
N GLY A 183 -5.88 11.26 23.74
CA GLY A 183 -6.43 12.49 24.32
C GLY A 183 -5.34 13.53 24.66
N VAL A 184 -4.49 13.87 23.71
CA VAL A 184 -3.43 14.88 23.84
C VAL A 184 -3.55 15.98 22.80
N GLU A 185 -2.91 17.13 23.05
CA GLU A 185 -2.82 18.24 22.11
C GLU A 185 -1.36 18.58 21.80
N TYR A 186 -1.05 18.83 20.53
CA TYR A 186 0.25 19.26 20.02
C TYR A 186 0.10 20.12 18.76
N ILE A 187 1.16 20.83 18.39
CA ILE A 187 1.19 21.67 17.20
C ILE A 187 1.68 20.82 16.01
N HIS A 188 0.88 20.73 14.95
CA HIS A 188 1.30 20.08 13.70
C HIS A 188 2.10 21.02 12.81
N VAL A 189 3.28 20.58 12.36
CA VAL A 189 4.16 21.30 11.43
C VAL A 189 4.35 20.45 10.17
N PRO A 190 3.73 20.79 9.03
CA PRO A 190 3.86 20.04 7.80
C PRO A 190 5.15 20.40 7.04
N TYR A 191 5.92 19.39 6.63
CA TYR A 191 7.10 19.53 5.78
C TYR A 191 6.85 18.98 4.37
N LYS A 192 7.72 19.32 3.42
CA LYS A 192 7.67 18.81 2.04
C LYS A 192 8.30 17.40 1.96
N GLY A 193 7.78 16.45 2.74
CA GLY A 193 8.23 15.05 2.76
C GLY A 193 8.80 14.59 4.09
N VAL A 194 9.13 13.29 4.18
CA VAL A 194 9.57 12.61 5.41
C VAL A 194 10.98 13.08 5.83
N ALA A 195 11.92 13.16 4.88
CA ALA A 195 13.31 13.50 5.20
C ALA A 195 13.47 14.87 5.88
N PRO A 196 12.87 15.98 5.38
CA PRO A 196 12.94 17.26 6.08
C PRO A 196 12.22 17.23 7.45
N ALA A 197 11.12 16.48 7.62
CA ALA A 197 10.47 16.33 8.93
C ALA A 197 11.38 15.63 9.96
N VAL A 198 12.07 14.56 9.54
CA VAL A 198 13.04 13.85 10.41
C VAL A 198 14.24 14.75 10.70
N THR A 199 14.74 15.52 9.73
CA THR A 199 15.83 16.49 9.95
C THR A 199 15.42 17.54 10.99
N ALA A 200 14.24 18.11 10.88
CA ALA A 200 13.70 19.07 11.84
C ALA A 200 13.56 18.46 13.25
N ALA A 201 13.16 17.18 13.33
CA ALA A 201 13.11 16.46 14.60
C ALA A 201 14.52 16.22 15.19
N THR A 202 15.52 15.91 14.36
CA THR A 202 16.91 15.71 14.82
C THR A 202 17.62 16.98 15.26
N SER A 203 17.20 18.15 14.75
CA SER A 203 17.70 19.47 15.17
C SER A 203 16.96 20.06 16.37
N GLY A 204 15.83 19.45 16.79
CA GLY A 204 14.99 19.97 17.86
C GLY A 204 14.04 21.09 17.45
N GLU A 205 13.96 21.43 16.15
CA GLU A 205 12.98 22.38 15.62
C GLU A 205 11.54 21.92 15.88
N VAL A 206 11.29 20.61 15.70
CA VAL A 206 10.10 19.92 16.24
C VAL A 206 10.52 18.83 17.21
N GLN A 207 9.68 18.54 18.21
CA GLN A 207 10.01 17.61 19.28
C GLN A 207 9.58 16.18 19.01
N MET A 208 8.67 15.95 18.05
CA MET A 208 8.08 14.64 17.80
C MET A 208 7.92 14.40 16.31
N VAL A 209 8.10 13.14 15.88
CA VAL A 209 7.88 12.69 14.52
C VAL A 209 7.32 11.27 14.49
N PHE A 210 6.34 11.01 13.61
CA PHE A 210 6.02 9.65 13.14
C PHE A 210 6.75 9.43 11.83
N SER A 211 7.42 8.30 11.69
CA SER A 211 8.16 7.95 10.48
C SER A 211 8.36 6.45 10.36
N ALA A 212 8.76 5.99 9.18
CA ALA A 212 9.28 4.63 9.04
C ALA A 212 10.61 4.48 9.79
N VAL A 213 10.83 3.33 10.42
CA VAL A 213 12.00 3.08 11.29
C VAL A 213 13.33 3.28 10.57
N ASN A 214 13.43 2.95 9.28
CA ASN A 214 14.65 3.12 8.50
C ASN A 214 15.10 4.60 8.40
N ASN A 215 14.18 5.55 8.45
CA ASN A 215 14.51 6.98 8.44
C ASN A 215 14.99 7.48 9.81
N VAL A 216 14.60 6.80 10.89
CA VAL A 216 14.87 7.22 12.28
C VAL A 216 16.08 6.50 12.87
N LEU A 217 16.30 5.23 12.50
CA LEU A 217 17.32 4.36 13.05
C LEU A 217 18.75 4.95 13.07
N PRO A 218 19.27 5.58 12.01
CA PRO A 218 20.59 6.21 12.04
C PRO A 218 20.68 7.33 13.11
N HIS A 219 19.61 8.07 13.30
CA HIS A 219 19.53 9.18 14.25
C HIS A 219 19.37 8.69 15.69
N GLN A 220 18.65 7.59 15.91
CA GLN A 220 18.59 6.95 17.22
C GLN A 220 19.96 6.41 17.64
N ARG A 221 20.66 5.71 16.75
CA ARG A 221 22.02 5.21 17.01
C ARG A 221 23.01 6.33 17.32
N ALA A 222 22.80 7.50 16.72
CA ALA A 222 23.60 8.71 16.97
C ALA A 222 23.12 9.51 18.21
N GLY A 223 22.12 9.02 18.97
CA GLY A 223 21.56 9.69 20.14
C GLY A 223 20.79 10.99 19.85
N LYS A 224 20.48 11.26 18.56
CA LYS A 224 19.76 12.48 18.13
C LYS A 224 18.24 12.35 18.22
N LEU A 225 17.72 11.13 18.26
CA LEU A 225 16.30 10.83 18.47
C LEU A 225 16.17 9.68 19.48
N LYS A 226 15.05 9.62 20.19
CA LYS A 226 14.62 8.49 21.01
C LYS A 226 13.35 7.89 20.40
N VAL A 227 13.34 6.60 20.04
CA VAL A 227 12.14 5.88 19.63
C VAL A 227 11.40 5.40 20.86
N LEU A 228 10.15 5.84 21.03
CA LEU A 228 9.35 5.53 22.23
C LEU A 228 8.33 4.41 21.99
N ALA A 229 7.92 4.19 20.75
CA ALA A 229 7.00 3.12 20.40
C ALA A 229 7.13 2.70 18.92
N ILE A 230 6.93 1.42 18.66
CA ILE A 230 6.67 0.88 17.32
C ILE A 230 5.16 0.91 17.12
N MET A 231 4.72 1.54 16.03
CA MET A 231 3.31 1.71 15.68
C MET A 231 2.74 0.48 14.96
N GLN A 232 3.15 -0.72 15.37
CA GLN A 232 2.69 -2.01 14.86
C GLN A 232 1.99 -2.83 15.94
N GLN A 233 1.42 -3.98 15.58
CA GLN A 233 0.79 -4.89 16.54
C GLN A 233 1.80 -5.60 17.42
N GLU A 234 3.01 -5.83 16.89
CA GLU A 234 4.10 -6.51 17.57
C GLU A 234 5.36 -5.66 17.57
N ARG A 235 6.27 -5.95 18.51
CA ARG A 235 7.59 -5.31 18.55
C ARG A 235 8.34 -5.58 17.24
N TYR A 236 9.14 -4.59 16.85
CA TYR A 236 10.02 -4.78 15.71
C TYR A 236 11.29 -5.53 16.14
N ARG A 237 11.63 -6.57 15.42
CA ARG A 237 12.75 -7.47 15.79
C ARG A 237 14.10 -6.77 15.95
N ASP A 238 14.36 -5.70 15.17
CA ASP A 238 15.61 -4.96 15.22
C ASP A 238 15.60 -3.89 16.33
N PHE A 239 14.47 -3.74 17.07
CA PHE A 239 14.26 -2.89 18.24
C PHE A 239 13.42 -3.60 19.29
N PRO A 240 13.89 -4.75 19.80
CA PRO A 240 13.12 -5.56 20.76
C PRO A 240 12.86 -4.84 22.10
N GLU A 241 13.69 -3.84 22.45
CA GLU A 241 13.53 -3.01 23.65
C GLU A 241 12.40 -1.97 23.52
N VAL A 242 12.01 -1.59 22.28
CA VAL A 242 10.97 -0.61 22.05
C VAL A 242 9.60 -1.31 22.02
N PRO A 243 8.64 -0.91 22.87
CA PRO A 243 7.34 -1.57 22.92
C PRO A 243 6.54 -1.33 21.64
N ALA A 244 5.72 -2.32 21.27
CA ALA A 244 4.66 -2.12 20.31
C ALA A 244 3.55 -1.24 20.91
N ILE A 245 2.92 -0.43 20.08
CA ILE A 245 1.85 0.47 20.54
C ILE A 245 0.70 -0.29 21.23
N THR A 246 0.41 -1.49 20.76
CA THR A 246 -0.64 -2.37 21.28
C THR A 246 -0.37 -2.89 22.69
N GLU A 247 0.88 -2.92 23.14
CA GLU A 247 1.23 -3.28 24.52
C GLU A 247 0.79 -2.20 25.53
N ILE A 248 0.71 -0.94 25.07
CA ILE A 248 0.35 0.22 25.90
C ILE A 248 -1.08 0.65 25.64
N TYR A 249 -1.50 0.65 24.37
CA TYR A 249 -2.84 1.01 23.91
C TYR A 249 -3.40 -0.10 22.98
N PRO A 250 -3.93 -1.22 23.52
CA PRO A 250 -4.35 -2.38 22.74
C PRO A 250 -5.45 -2.09 21.70
N LYS A 251 -6.22 -1.02 21.90
CA LYS A 251 -7.30 -0.60 21.00
C LYS A 251 -6.89 0.52 20.06
N LEU A 252 -5.61 0.94 20.08
CA LEU A 252 -5.15 2.00 19.19
C LEU A 252 -5.12 1.49 17.77
N GLU A 253 -5.96 2.05 16.93
CA GLU A 253 -5.98 1.78 15.51
C GLU A 253 -4.89 2.58 14.80
N ARG A 254 -4.31 1.97 13.80
CA ARG A 254 -3.36 2.60 12.88
C ARG A 254 -3.90 2.50 11.46
N PRO A 255 -3.92 3.61 10.69
CA PRO A 255 -4.18 3.50 9.27
C PRO A 255 -3.13 2.58 8.62
N GLY A 256 -3.56 1.63 7.80
CA GLY A 256 -2.64 0.76 7.07
C GLY A 256 -1.68 1.58 6.19
N SER A 257 -0.42 1.21 6.16
CA SER A 257 0.62 1.89 5.35
C SER A 257 1.25 0.96 4.30
N TRP A 258 0.58 -0.12 3.98
CA TRP A 258 1.05 -1.16 3.06
C TRP A 258 1.44 -0.62 1.67
N PHE A 259 2.37 -1.33 1.04
CA PHE A 259 2.60 -1.29 -0.41
C PHE A 259 2.01 -2.54 -1.02
N GLY A 260 1.23 -2.42 -2.10
CA GLY A 260 0.56 -3.54 -2.72
C GLY A 260 0.57 -3.49 -4.23
N PHE A 261 0.52 -4.66 -4.85
CA PHE A 261 0.39 -4.81 -6.29
C PHE A 261 -1.07 -4.84 -6.70
N PHE A 262 -1.38 -4.16 -7.79
CA PHE A 262 -2.71 -4.04 -8.36
C PHE A 262 -2.67 -4.22 -9.87
N GLY A 263 -3.78 -4.67 -10.42
CA GLY A 263 -4.09 -4.59 -11.85
C GLY A 263 -5.23 -3.61 -12.11
N PRO A 264 -5.60 -3.40 -13.39
CA PRO A 264 -6.83 -2.70 -13.76
C PRO A 264 -8.05 -3.37 -13.13
N GLY A 265 -9.15 -2.63 -13.01
CA GLY A 265 -10.42 -3.18 -12.55
C GLY A 265 -10.87 -4.37 -13.39
N ASN A 266 -11.60 -5.29 -12.75
CA ASN A 266 -12.16 -6.48 -13.40
C ASN A 266 -11.12 -7.42 -14.05
N LEU A 267 -9.93 -7.55 -13.44
CA LEU A 267 -8.95 -8.55 -13.88
C LEU A 267 -9.57 -9.94 -13.81
N PRO A 268 -9.59 -10.73 -14.90
CA PRO A 268 -10.21 -12.06 -14.91
C PRO A 268 -9.58 -12.97 -13.83
N PRO A 269 -10.37 -13.79 -13.11
CA PRO A 269 -9.86 -14.63 -12.02
C PRO A 269 -8.67 -15.53 -12.40
N PRO A 270 -8.61 -16.16 -13.58
CA PRO A 270 -7.45 -16.96 -13.99
C PRO A 270 -6.19 -16.13 -14.18
N VAL A 271 -6.33 -14.90 -14.71
CA VAL A 271 -5.20 -13.95 -14.88
C VAL A 271 -4.73 -13.46 -13.52
N LEU A 272 -5.67 -13.07 -12.63
CA LEU A 272 -5.36 -12.67 -11.26
C LEU A 272 -4.57 -13.75 -10.52
N ALA A 273 -5.04 -15.01 -10.59
CA ALA A 273 -4.38 -16.13 -9.92
C ALA A 273 -2.94 -16.33 -10.46
N ARG A 274 -2.75 -16.24 -11.77
CA ARG A 274 -1.43 -16.40 -12.39
C ARG A 274 -0.49 -15.26 -12.01
N VAL A 275 -0.92 -14.00 -12.14
CA VAL A 275 -0.13 -12.83 -11.76
C VAL A 275 0.22 -12.86 -10.28
N HIS A 276 -0.76 -13.16 -9.41
CA HIS A 276 -0.55 -13.31 -7.98
C HIS A 276 0.53 -14.35 -7.67
N ALA A 277 0.47 -15.54 -8.28
CA ALA A 277 1.44 -16.60 -8.05
C ALA A 277 2.87 -16.15 -8.39
N GLU A 278 3.06 -15.46 -9.50
CA GLU A 278 4.40 -14.98 -9.91
C GLU A 278 4.92 -13.83 -9.04
N VAL A 279 4.05 -12.88 -8.66
CA VAL A 279 4.42 -11.79 -7.73
C VAL A 279 4.80 -12.34 -6.36
N VAL A 280 3.99 -13.24 -5.79
CA VAL A 280 4.24 -13.82 -4.46
C VAL A 280 5.49 -14.70 -4.49
N LYS A 281 5.68 -15.50 -5.55
CA LYS A 281 6.92 -16.29 -5.73
C LYS A 281 8.16 -15.39 -5.70
N ALA A 282 8.13 -14.25 -6.38
CA ALA A 282 9.23 -13.27 -6.37
C ALA A 282 9.44 -12.65 -4.98
N LEU A 283 8.35 -12.25 -4.29
CA LEU A 283 8.40 -11.65 -2.96
C LEU A 283 8.99 -12.60 -1.91
N LEU A 284 8.70 -13.90 -2.00
CA LEU A 284 9.13 -14.91 -1.03
C LEU A 284 10.59 -15.39 -1.23
N LEU A 285 11.27 -14.97 -2.30
CA LEU A 285 12.70 -15.29 -2.47
C LEU A 285 13.52 -14.71 -1.31
N PRO A 286 14.47 -15.48 -0.73
CA PRO A 286 15.25 -15.04 0.43
C PRO A 286 15.94 -13.70 0.24
N GLU A 287 16.53 -13.44 -0.94
CA GLU A 287 17.20 -12.18 -1.25
C GLU A 287 16.22 -11.00 -1.37
N VAL A 288 14.99 -11.22 -1.84
CA VAL A 288 13.93 -10.20 -1.92
C VAL A 288 13.42 -9.87 -0.53
N ARG A 289 13.10 -10.90 0.26
CA ARG A 289 12.72 -10.76 1.67
C ARG A 289 13.76 -9.96 2.44
N THR A 290 15.04 -10.35 2.36
CA THR A 290 16.13 -9.66 3.07
C THR A 290 16.22 -8.18 2.72
N LYS A 291 16.06 -7.82 1.43
CA LYS A 291 16.08 -6.41 1.01
C LYS A 291 14.87 -5.63 1.52
N ILE A 292 13.67 -6.22 1.52
CA ILE A 292 12.45 -5.59 2.05
C ILE A 292 12.62 -5.33 3.56
N GLU A 293 13.05 -6.35 4.30
CA GLU A 293 13.24 -6.27 5.74
C GLU A 293 14.37 -5.30 6.13
N ALA A 294 15.49 -5.32 5.41
CA ALA A 294 16.57 -4.34 5.61
C ALA A 294 16.12 -2.89 5.31
N GLY A 295 15.08 -2.71 4.49
CA GLY A 295 14.42 -1.44 4.26
C GLY A 295 13.47 -1.01 5.38
N GLY A 296 13.42 -1.72 6.53
CA GLY A 296 12.53 -1.41 7.64
C GLY A 296 11.06 -1.71 7.35
N MET A 297 10.79 -2.77 6.60
CA MET A 297 9.44 -3.19 6.19
C MET A 297 9.18 -4.64 6.58
N LEU A 298 7.93 -4.94 6.92
CA LEU A 298 7.46 -6.32 7.13
C LEU A 298 6.94 -6.87 5.81
N LEU A 299 7.48 -8.01 5.37
CA LEU A 299 6.96 -8.72 4.19
C LEU A 299 5.57 -9.29 4.52
N ILE A 300 4.61 -9.14 3.60
CA ILE A 300 3.23 -9.64 3.74
C ILE A 300 2.96 -10.80 2.76
N ALA A 301 2.95 -10.55 1.46
CA ALA A 301 2.73 -11.55 0.41
C ALA A 301 1.46 -12.42 0.62
N ASN A 302 0.33 -11.77 0.90
CA ASN A 302 -0.95 -12.41 1.22
C ASN A 302 -1.79 -12.76 -0.01
N ALA A 303 -2.87 -13.54 0.20
CA ALA A 303 -3.82 -13.87 -0.85
C ALA A 303 -4.61 -12.65 -1.35
N PRO A 304 -5.11 -12.66 -2.61
CA PRO A 304 -5.87 -11.54 -3.16
C PRO A 304 -7.12 -11.18 -2.34
N ALA A 305 -7.81 -12.18 -1.76
CA ALA A 305 -8.99 -11.95 -0.92
C ALA A 305 -8.64 -11.20 0.36
N ASP A 306 -7.54 -11.57 1.03
CA ASP A 306 -7.06 -10.93 2.25
C ASP A 306 -6.60 -9.51 1.95
N PHE A 307 -5.87 -9.32 0.85
CA PHE A 307 -5.45 -7.98 0.44
C PHE A 307 -6.64 -7.10 0.04
N ASN A 308 -7.64 -7.65 -0.66
CA ASN A 308 -8.86 -6.90 -0.97
C ASN A 308 -9.60 -6.46 0.30
N LYS A 309 -9.63 -7.32 1.33
CA LYS A 309 -10.19 -6.94 2.65
C LYS A 309 -9.40 -5.80 3.27
N MET A 310 -8.06 -5.91 3.35
CA MET A 310 -7.18 -4.83 3.86
C MET A 310 -7.39 -3.51 3.10
N TYR A 311 -7.51 -3.60 1.77
CA TYR A 311 -7.74 -2.45 0.90
C TYR A 311 -9.08 -1.77 1.18
N ARG A 312 -10.16 -2.54 1.33
CA ARG A 312 -11.49 -2.00 1.65
C ARG A 312 -11.56 -1.42 3.06
N ASP A 313 -10.99 -2.10 4.04
CA ASP A 313 -10.94 -1.62 5.42
C ASP A 313 -10.19 -0.27 5.52
N ALA A 314 -9.14 -0.10 4.70
CA ALA A 314 -8.40 1.15 4.65
C ALA A 314 -9.32 2.36 4.30
N PHE A 315 -10.26 2.24 3.37
CA PHE A 315 -11.19 3.33 3.06
C PHE A 315 -11.99 3.77 4.28
N THR A 316 -12.51 2.80 5.06
CA THR A 316 -13.31 3.09 6.26
C THR A 316 -12.46 3.83 7.31
N VAL A 317 -11.23 3.37 7.54
CA VAL A 317 -10.33 3.98 8.53
C VAL A 317 -9.90 5.38 8.08
N TYR A 318 -9.44 5.52 6.83
CA TYR A 318 -8.96 6.81 6.31
C TYR A 318 -10.09 7.85 6.22
N GLU A 319 -11.29 7.47 5.76
CA GLU A 319 -12.47 8.35 5.73
C GLU A 319 -12.79 8.89 7.13
N ARG A 320 -12.83 8.01 8.13
CA ARG A 320 -13.08 8.39 9.52
C ARG A 320 -12.02 9.36 10.03
N VAL A 321 -10.72 9.04 9.86
CA VAL A 321 -9.62 9.88 10.33
C VAL A 321 -9.62 11.25 9.68
N ILE A 322 -9.80 11.31 8.35
CA ILE A 322 -9.86 12.56 7.59
C ILE A 322 -11.02 13.45 8.07
N ARG A 323 -12.22 12.86 8.22
CA ARG A 323 -13.40 13.58 8.71
C ARG A 323 -13.20 14.08 10.15
N GLU A 324 -12.72 13.22 11.03
CA GLU A 324 -12.50 13.57 12.42
C GLU A 324 -11.39 14.60 12.62
N ALA A 325 -10.33 14.56 11.82
CA ALA A 325 -9.26 15.55 11.82
C ALA A 325 -9.65 16.86 11.12
N ALA A 326 -10.88 16.95 10.57
CA ALA A 326 -11.37 18.10 9.81
C ALA A 326 -10.43 18.52 8.66
N ILE A 327 -9.75 17.53 8.02
CA ILE A 327 -8.88 17.78 6.87
C ILE A 327 -9.76 17.98 5.65
N THR A 328 -9.64 19.14 5.01
CA THR A 328 -10.45 19.52 3.84
C THR A 328 -9.79 19.12 2.53
N PRO A 329 -10.58 18.76 1.49
CA PRO A 329 -10.07 18.49 0.15
C PRO A 329 -9.38 19.71 -0.48
N GLU A 330 -8.23 19.47 -1.10
CA GLU A 330 -7.48 20.45 -1.91
C GLU A 330 -7.86 20.42 -3.39
#